data_6dd747aa8140f340a3ce20878f4879a6
#
_entry.id   6dd747aa8140f340a3ce20878f4879a6
#
_cell.length_a   1.000
_cell.length_b   1.000
_cell.length_c   1.000
_cell.angle_alpha   90.00
_cell.angle_beta   90.00
_cell.angle_gamma   90.00
#
_symmetry.space_group_name_H-M   'P 1'
#
loop_
_entity.id
_entity.type
_entity.pdbx_description
1 polymer ?
#
loop_
_entity_poly.entity_id
_entity_poly.type
_entity_poly.pdbx_seq_one_letter_code
_entity_poly.pdbx_strand_id
1 'polypeptide(L)'
;MKEEILRLLRSADGHISGQELCNRFGVSRTAVWKAINQLKETGYEIEAQQNKGYKLMAAPDLMTEAEIKSLMHTDWVAKEVLYFDTIDSTNIKAQELAEKGYPSGTLVVADKQESGKGRRGRSWVSPSGTGIFMTLMIKPDINPNNASMLTLVAALAVAKAITSVTGEEAMIKWPNDIVVNSKKVCGILTEMNAQFDYINHIVVGIGINVHNESFPEEISQMASSLMIEAGGKRFHRAQIIAETMSYFEQYYDTFLKTQDLSALVREYDELLVNRNKSVRVLDPKEPFDGKAMGITPKGELIVDTWESRKLVSSGEVSVRGIYGYV
;
A
#
# COMPACT_ATOMS: atom_id res chain seq x y z
N MET A 1 9.00 21.31 -8.79
CA MET A 1 8.66 22.61 -8.13
C MET A 1 7.38 22.56 -7.30
N LYS A 2 6.20 22.11 -7.82
CA LYS A 2 4.95 22.00 -7.01
C LYS A 2 5.13 21.09 -5.80
N GLU A 3 5.69 19.89 -6.00
CA GLU A 3 6.05 18.94 -4.96
C GLU A 3 6.88 19.60 -3.84
N GLU A 4 7.97 20.26 -4.20
CA GLU A 4 8.87 20.90 -3.25
C GLU A 4 8.20 22.07 -2.50
N ILE A 5 7.34 22.85 -3.19
CA ILE A 5 6.53 23.89 -2.55
C ILE A 5 5.61 23.26 -1.51
N LEU A 6 4.89 22.19 -1.86
CA LEU A 6 4.00 21.48 -0.93
C LEU A 6 4.77 20.93 0.27
N ARG A 7 5.94 20.29 0.04
CA ARG A 7 6.80 19.76 1.11
C ARG A 7 7.22 20.86 2.08
N LEU A 8 7.65 22.01 1.56
CA LEU A 8 8.03 23.15 2.38
C LEU A 8 6.86 23.72 3.17
N LEU A 9 5.70 23.92 2.51
CA LEU A 9 4.52 24.47 3.17
C LEU A 9 3.98 23.52 4.28
N ARG A 10 4.17 22.21 4.14
CA ARG A 10 3.80 21.21 5.16
C ARG A 10 4.76 21.20 6.35
N SER A 11 6.06 21.34 6.10
CA SER A 11 7.08 21.32 7.14
C SER A 11 7.21 22.61 7.94
N ALA A 12 6.57 23.70 7.48
CA ALA A 12 6.68 24.99 8.12
C ALA A 12 5.62 25.18 9.22
N ASP A 13 6.04 25.67 10.38
CA ASP A 13 5.13 26.04 11.47
C ASP A 13 4.29 27.30 11.18
N GLY A 14 4.50 27.95 10.05
CA GLY A 14 3.87 29.20 9.69
C GLY A 14 3.93 29.55 8.21
N HIS A 15 4.02 30.82 7.89
CA HIS A 15 4.12 31.30 6.52
C HIS A 15 5.56 31.22 6.02
N ILE A 16 5.73 30.78 4.77
CA ILE A 16 7.01 30.83 4.04
C ILE A 16 6.97 32.02 3.10
N SER A 17 7.99 32.87 3.17
CA SER A 17 8.04 34.06 2.32
C SER A 17 8.22 33.70 0.84
N GLY A 18 7.57 34.45 -0.04
CA GLY A 18 7.76 34.26 -1.49
C GLY A 18 9.23 34.46 -1.92
N GLN A 19 10.00 35.31 -1.22
CA GLN A 19 11.42 35.50 -1.50
C GLN A 19 12.25 34.27 -1.11
N GLU A 20 11.92 33.61 -0.01
CA GLU A 20 12.57 32.36 0.41
C GLU A 20 12.36 31.26 -0.63
N LEU A 21 11.11 31.09 -1.13
CA LEU A 21 10.81 30.15 -2.21
C LEU A 21 11.59 30.50 -3.49
N CYS A 22 11.68 31.78 -3.87
CA CYS A 22 12.48 32.22 -5.01
C CYS A 22 13.97 31.85 -4.86
N ASN A 23 14.54 32.12 -3.70
CA ASN A 23 15.95 31.84 -3.42
C ASN A 23 16.23 30.35 -3.44
N ARG A 24 15.33 29.54 -2.84
CA ARG A 24 15.49 28.09 -2.73
C ARG A 24 15.40 27.37 -4.08
N PHE A 25 14.52 27.85 -4.96
CA PHE A 25 14.32 27.25 -6.29
C PHE A 25 15.11 27.93 -7.42
N GLY A 26 15.77 29.04 -7.15
CA GLY A 26 16.46 29.79 -8.20
C GLY A 26 15.51 30.39 -9.27
N VAL A 27 14.26 30.74 -8.91
CA VAL A 27 13.22 31.16 -9.83
C VAL A 27 12.67 32.54 -9.48
N SER A 28 11.97 33.18 -10.43
CA SER A 28 11.34 34.49 -10.23
C SER A 28 10.10 34.40 -9.32
N ARG A 29 9.72 35.55 -8.71
CA ARG A 29 8.48 35.68 -7.94
C ARG A 29 7.25 35.29 -8.74
N THR A 30 7.22 35.64 -10.03
CA THR A 30 6.13 35.27 -10.95
C THR A 30 6.02 33.75 -11.11
N ALA A 31 7.13 33.02 -11.18
CA ALA A 31 7.12 31.57 -11.29
C ALA A 31 6.58 30.91 -10.02
N VAL A 32 6.99 31.38 -8.83
CA VAL A 32 6.44 30.92 -7.55
C VAL A 32 4.94 31.20 -7.46
N TRP A 33 4.52 32.44 -7.76
CA TRP A 33 3.11 32.85 -7.76
C TRP A 33 2.27 31.96 -8.69
N LYS A 34 2.76 31.71 -9.91
CA LYS A 34 2.09 30.83 -10.88
C LYS A 34 1.94 29.40 -10.36
N ALA A 35 2.97 28.85 -9.73
CA ALA A 35 2.92 27.51 -9.15
C ALA A 35 1.92 27.43 -7.98
N ILE A 36 1.90 28.42 -7.09
CA ILE A 36 0.93 28.53 -5.99
C ILE A 36 -0.51 28.62 -6.53
N ASN A 37 -0.75 29.45 -7.56
CA ASN A 37 -2.10 29.55 -8.14
C ASN A 37 -2.54 28.24 -8.80
N GLN A 38 -1.65 27.56 -9.50
CA GLN A 38 -1.96 26.22 -10.04
C GLN A 38 -2.28 25.19 -8.96
N LEU A 39 -1.64 25.27 -7.78
CA LEU A 39 -2.02 24.44 -6.64
C LEU A 39 -3.41 24.79 -6.12
N LYS A 40 -3.71 26.08 -5.97
CA LYS A 40 -5.06 26.56 -5.59
C LYS A 40 -6.14 26.10 -6.57
N GLU A 41 -5.89 26.18 -7.87
CA GLU A 41 -6.80 25.70 -8.94
C GLU A 41 -7.09 24.20 -8.83
N THR A 42 -6.17 23.41 -8.25
CA THR A 42 -6.36 21.98 -8.00
C THR A 42 -6.95 21.67 -6.61
N GLY A 43 -7.40 22.72 -5.87
CA GLY A 43 -8.16 22.54 -4.62
C GLY A 43 -7.34 22.70 -3.34
N TYR A 44 -6.03 23.05 -3.42
CA TYR A 44 -5.27 23.35 -2.20
C TYR A 44 -5.69 24.69 -1.62
N GLU A 45 -6.00 24.73 -0.34
CA GLU A 45 -6.24 25.96 0.38
C GLU A 45 -4.91 26.53 0.87
N ILE A 46 -4.38 27.49 0.12
CA ILE A 46 -3.12 28.17 0.44
C ILE A 46 -3.43 29.64 0.78
N GLU A 47 -3.22 30.01 2.03
CA GLU A 47 -3.31 31.41 2.46
C GLU A 47 -2.11 32.19 1.92
N ALA A 48 -2.36 33.40 1.42
CA ALA A 48 -1.33 34.35 1.02
C ALA A 48 -1.49 35.61 1.85
N GLN A 49 -0.56 35.88 2.77
CA GLN A 49 -0.58 37.08 3.59
C GLN A 49 0.50 38.05 3.18
N GLN A 50 0.11 39.32 2.99
CA GLN A 50 1.06 40.38 2.61
C GLN A 50 2.20 40.47 3.62
N ASN A 51 3.44 40.55 3.13
CA ASN A 51 4.69 40.61 3.90
C ASN A 51 5.03 39.36 4.77
N LYS A 52 4.18 38.33 4.80
CA LYS A 52 4.46 37.05 5.48
C LYS A 52 4.74 35.92 4.50
N GLY A 53 3.98 35.83 3.41
CA GLY A 53 4.14 34.80 2.39
C GLY A 53 2.95 33.82 2.32
N TYR A 54 3.22 32.53 2.17
CA TYR A 54 2.25 31.48 1.90
C TYR A 54 2.21 30.46 3.03
N LYS A 55 1.02 29.98 3.36
CA LYS A 55 0.78 28.91 4.32
C LYS A 55 -0.26 27.92 3.77
N LEU A 56 0.00 26.62 3.86
CA LEU A 56 -0.97 25.59 3.53
C LEU A 56 -1.99 25.47 4.67
N MET A 57 -3.27 25.65 4.37
CA MET A 57 -4.38 25.54 5.33
C MET A 57 -5.08 24.18 5.24
N ALA A 58 -5.32 23.72 3.99
CA ALA A 58 -5.89 22.40 3.72
C ALA A 58 -5.39 21.85 2.38
N ALA A 59 -5.31 20.54 2.27
CA ALA A 59 -5.00 19.83 1.04
C ALA A 59 -6.22 19.00 0.62
N PRO A 60 -6.55 18.95 -0.69
CA PRO A 60 -7.59 18.07 -1.21
C PRO A 60 -7.13 16.60 -1.15
N ASP A 61 -8.08 15.66 -1.18
CA ASP A 61 -7.77 14.23 -1.28
C ASP A 61 -7.39 13.85 -2.71
N LEU A 62 -6.17 14.16 -3.09
CA LEU A 62 -5.58 13.85 -4.39
C LEU A 62 -4.47 12.81 -4.25
N MET A 63 -4.28 12.00 -5.30
CA MET A 63 -3.16 11.04 -5.40
C MET A 63 -2.20 11.42 -6.53
N THR A 64 -2.11 12.71 -6.88
CA THR A 64 -1.19 13.16 -7.93
C THR A 64 0.27 12.90 -7.53
N GLU A 65 1.15 12.80 -8.53
CA GLU A 65 2.59 12.63 -8.30
C GLU A 65 3.15 13.67 -7.32
N ALA A 66 2.78 14.95 -7.50
CA ALA A 66 3.25 16.05 -6.65
C ALA A 66 2.77 15.90 -5.20
N GLU A 67 1.51 15.47 -5.01
CA GLU A 67 0.94 15.24 -3.67
C GLU A 67 1.66 14.10 -2.96
N ILE A 68 1.76 12.92 -3.61
CA ILE A 68 2.42 11.74 -3.03
C ILE A 68 3.88 12.05 -2.71
N LYS A 69 4.65 12.58 -3.68
CA LYS A 69 6.07 12.91 -3.48
C LYS A 69 6.30 13.96 -2.40
N SER A 70 5.35 14.88 -2.18
CA SER A 70 5.45 15.89 -1.12
C SER A 70 5.35 15.31 0.30
N LEU A 71 4.75 14.12 0.43
CA LEU A 71 4.56 13.39 1.70
C LEU A 71 5.60 12.28 1.91
N MET A 72 6.39 11.96 0.89
CA MET A 72 7.31 10.82 0.89
C MET A 72 8.60 11.13 1.69
N HIS A 73 9.00 10.19 2.55
CA HIS A 73 10.21 10.27 3.37
C HIS A 73 11.16 9.08 3.17
N THR A 74 10.98 8.33 2.08
CA THR A 74 11.78 7.15 1.71
C THR A 74 13.13 7.55 1.11
N ASP A 75 14.10 6.64 1.13
CA ASP A 75 15.42 6.86 0.51
C ASP A 75 15.43 6.41 -0.96
N TRP A 76 14.78 5.29 -1.30
CA TRP A 76 14.76 4.74 -2.66
C TRP A 76 13.35 4.34 -3.14
N VAL A 77 12.44 3.91 -2.27
CA VAL A 77 11.07 3.55 -2.64
C VAL A 77 10.28 4.78 -3.07
N ALA A 78 9.54 4.67 -4.16
CA ALA A 78 8.67 5.72 -4.70
C ALA A 78 9.37 7.07 -4.98
N LYS A 79 10.68 7.06 -5.32
CA LYS A 79 11.34 8.25 -5.89
C LYS A 79 10.79 8.55 -7.28
N GLU A 80 10.43 7.52 -8.03
CA GLU A 80 9.66 7.62 -9.27
C GLU A 80 8.21 7.24 -8.99
N VAL A 81 7.30 8.19 -9.17
CA VAL A 81 5.86 8.00 -9.03
C VAL A 81 5.19 8.35 -10.35
N LEU A 82 4.36 7.46 -10.87
CA LEU A 82 3.52 7.72 -12.05
C LEU A 82 2.05 7.60 -11.63
N TYR A 83 1.31 8.70 -11.82
CA TYR A 83 -0.12 8.76 -11.52
C TYR A 83 -0.95 8.74 -12.81
N PHE A 84 -2.07 8.02 -12.76
CA PHE A 84 -3.05 7.92 -13.85
C PHE A 84 -4.46 8.15 -13.31
N ASP A 85 -5.24 9.00 -13.97
CA ASP A 85 -6.66 9.16 -13.63
C ASP A 85 -7.43 7.85 -13.93
N THR A 86 -7.13 7.19 -15.05
CA THR A 86 -7.70 5.90 -15.43
C THR A 86 -6.65 5.06 -16.15
N ILE A 87 -6.61 3.77 -15.82
CA ILE A 87 -5.73 2.78 -16.44
C ILE A 87 -6.39 1.40 -16.43
N ASP A 88 -5.92 0.47 -17.26
CA ASP A 88 -6.38 -0.93 -17.22
C ASP A 88 -6.02 -1.58 -15.88
N SER A 89 -4.72 -1.62 -15.55
CA SER A 89 -4.21 -2.19 -14.31
C SER A 89 -2.85 -1.60 -13.95
N THR A 90 -2.69 -1.19 -12.70
CA THR A 90 -1.39 -0.70 -12.18
C THR A 90 -0.31 -1.78 -12.22
N ASN A 91 -0.65 -3.07 -12.01
CA ASN A 91 0.30 -4.18 -12.15
C ASN A 91 0.81 -4.34 -13.57
N ILE A 92 -0.09 -4.31 -14.56
CA ILE A 92 0.32 -4.41 -15.98
C ILE A 92 1.24 -3.24 -16.32
N LYS A 93 0.88 -2.04 -15.91
CA LYS A 93 1.70 -0.84 -16.16
C LYS A 93 3.06 -0.92 -15.50
N ALA A 94 3.14 -1.39 -14.29
CA ALA A 94 4.40 -1.56 -13.57
C ALA A 94 5.32 -2.59 -14.24
N GLN A 95 4.76 -3.69 -14.78
CA GLN A 95 5.50 -4.67 -15.59
C GLN A 95 6.07 -4.04 -16.88
N GLU A 96 5.23 -3.29 -17.62
CA GLU A 96 5.69 -2.57 -18.82
C GLU A 96 6.84 -1.58 -18.52
N LEU A 97 6.77 -0.87 -17.38
CA LEU A 97 7.79 0.07 -16.97
C LEU A 97 9.09 -0.64 -16.56
N ALA A 98 8.99 -1.81 -15.91
CA ALA A 98 10.15 -2.64 -15.60
C ALA A 98 10.90 -3.09 -16.88
N GLU A 99 10.16 -3.50 -17.93
CA GLU A 99 10.71 -3.86 -19.24
C GLU A 99 11.32 -2.68 -19.98
N LYS A 100 10.78 -1.46 -19.78
CA LYS A 100 11.34 -0.21 -20.31
C LYS A 100 12.54 0.32 -19.53
N GLY A 101 13.01 -0.39 -18.51
CA GLY A 101 14.20 -0.04 -17.75
C GLY A 101 14.01 0.98 -16.63
N TYR A 102 12.78 1.23 -16.20
CA TYR A 102 12.54 2.10 -15.04
C TYR A 102 13.25 1.58 -13.78
N PRO A 103 13.65 2.45 -12.86
CA PRO A 103 14.39 2.06 -11.67
C PRO A 103 13.57 1.21 -10.69
N SER A 104 14.24 0.35 -9.91
CA SER A 104 13.65 -0.32 -8.76
C SER A 104 13.09 0.73 -7.79
N GLY A 105 11.92 0.45 -7.19
CA GLY A 105 11.22 1.40 -6.34
C GLY A 105 10.23 2.31 -7.09
N THR A 106 10.03 2.12 -8.40
CA THR A 106 9.00 2.85 -9.17
C THR A 106 7.60 2.50 -8.67
N LEU A 107 6.81 3.52 -8.35
CA LEU A 107 5.43 3.40 -7.88
C LEU A 107 4.46 3.86 -8.98
N VAL A 108 3.54 2.99 -9.36
CA VAL A 108 2.40 3.29 -10.24
C VAL A 108 1.15 3.43 -9.40
N VAL A 109 0.43 4.55 -9.55
CA VAL A 109 -0.81 4.84 -8.82
C VAL A 109 -1.91 5.20 -9.81
N ALA A 110 -3.13 4.75 -9.55
CA ALA A 110 -4.30 5.09 -10.35
C ALA A 110 -5.50 5.47 -9.47
N ASP A 111 -6.32 6.42 -9.94
CA ASP A 111 -7.59 6.73 -9.29
C ASP A 111 -8.69 5.75 -9.70
N LYS A 112 -8.60 5.18 -10.94
CA LYS A 112 -9.51 4.16 -11.46
C LYS A 112 -8.75 3.07 -12.19
N GLN A 113 -9.15 1.79 -12.00
CA GLN A 113 -8.73 0.69 -12.87
C GLN A 113 -9.93 0.11 -13.61
N GLU A 114 -9.78 -0.16 -14.92
CA GLU A 114 -10.82 -0.79 -15.73
C GLU A 114 -10.78 -2.32 -15.64
N SER A 115 -9.60 -2.88 -15.39
CA SER A 115 -9.35 -4.32 -15.33
C SER A 115 -8.48 -4.69 -14.13
N GLY A 116 -8.84 -4.15 -12.94
CA GLY A 116 -8.12 -4.45 -11.70
C GLY A 116 -8.11 -5.96 -11.40
N LYS A 117 -6.94 -6.48 -11.03
CA LYS A 117 -6.70 -7.91 -10.81
C LYS A 117 -6.59 -8.26 -9.34
N GLY A 118 -7.14 -9.39 -8.96
CA GLY A 118 -6.94 -10.06 -7.70
C GLY A 118 -6.34 -11.45 -7.91
N ARG A 119 -6.03 -12.15 -6.81
CA ARG A 119 -5.49 -13.53 -6.86
C ARG A 119 -6.48 -14.49 -7.54
N ARG A 120 -5.94 -15.51 -8.21
CA ARG A 120 -6.70 -16.59 -8.84
C ARG A 120 -7.69 -16.10 -9.91
N GLY A 121 -7.31 -15.10 -10.69
CA GLY A 121 -8.13 -14.56 -11.76
C GLY A 121 -9.37 -13.78 -11.33
N ARG A 122 -9.51 -13.47 -10.04
CA ARG A 122 -10.59 -12.60 -9.56
C ARG A 122 -10.34 -11.16 -9.99
N SER A 123 -11.41 -10.41 -10.19
CA SER A 123 -11.34 -8.97 -10.41
C SER A 123 -11.23 -8.21 -9.09
N TRP A 124 -10.60 -7.04 -9.15
CA TRP A 124 -10.62 -6.03 -8.09
C TRP A 124 -11.35 -4.79 -8.62
N VAL A 125 -12.55 -4.53 -8.11
CA VAL A 125 -13.37 -3.39 -8.52
C VAL A 125 -12.73 -2.10 -8.03
N SER A 126 -12.45 -1.17 -8.95
CA SER A 126 -11.58 0.00 -8.70
C SER A 126 -12.22 1.30 -9.23
N PRO A 127 -13.34 1.76 -8.67
CA PRO A 127 -14.00 3.00 -9.14
C PRO A 127 -13.21 4.24 -8.67
N SER A 128 -13.28 5.31 -9.47
CA SER A 128 -12.65 6.60 -9.18
C SER A 128 -13.10 7.18 -7.83
N GLY A 129 -12.18 7.84 -7.13
CA GLY A 129 -12.45 8.58 -5.89
C GLY A 129 -12.64 7.73 -4.64
N THR A 130 -12.60 6.41 -4.72
CA THR A 130 -12.99 5.54 -3.59
C THR A 130 -11.85 4.80 -2.93
N GLY A 131 -10.80 4.47 -3.66
CA GLY A 131 -9.74 3.59 -3.16
C GLY A 131 -8.34 4.09 -3.48
N ILE A 132 -7.38 3.31 -3.04
CA ILE A 132 -5.98 3.38 -3.44
C ILE A 132 -5.72 2.17 -4.31
N PHE A 133 -5.29 2.39 -5.55
CA PHE A 133 -4.86 1.34 -6.47
C PHE A 133 -3.44 1.66 -6.87
N MET A 134 -2.48 0.92 -6.33
CA MET A 134 -1.07 1.18 -6.54
C MET A 134 -0.29 -0.10 -6.74
N THR A 135 0.84 0.01 -7.42
CA THR A 135 1.77 -1.08 -7.62
C THR A 135 3.20 -0.59 -7.47
N LEU A 136 3.93 -1.17 -6.54
CA LEU A 136 5.36 -0.97 -6.39
C LEU A 136 6.11 -1.98 -7.25
N MET A 137 7.00 -1.51 -8.12
CA MET A 137 7.88 -2.33 -8.93
C MET A 137 9.28 -2.34 -8.32
N ILE A 138 9.80 -3.53 -8.06
CA ILE A 138 11.14 -3.74 -7.51
C ILE A 138 11.94 -4.76 -8.32
N LYS A 139 13.26 -4.62 -8.27
CA LYS A 139 14.23 -5.53 -8.90
C LYS A 139 15.17 -6.08 -7.82
N PRO A 140 14.70 -7.03 -7.00
CA PRO A 140 15.47 -7.52 -5.88
C PRO A 140 16.54 -8.53 -6.33
N ASP A 141 17.70 -8.49 -5.66
CA ASP A 141 18.70 -9.55 -5.76
C ASP A 141 18.48 -10.58 -4.63
N ILE A 142 17.48 -11.43 -4.82
CA ILE A 142 17.11 -12.50 -3.90
C ILE A 142 16.84 -13.79 -4.65
N ASN A 143 16.87 -14.92 -3.94
CA ASN A 143 16.44 -16.19 -4.53
C ASN A 143 14.96 -16.12 -4.94
N PRO A 144 14.58 -16.57 -6.16
CA PRO A 144 13.19 -16.58 -6.62
C PRO A 144 12.21 -17.28 -5.66
N ASN A 145 12.66 -18.31 -4.95
CA ASN A 145 11.83 -19.01 -3.95
C ASN A 145 11.43 -18.10 -2.77
N ASN A 146 12.15 -17.01 -2.52
CA ASN A 146 11.89 -16.07 -1.44
C ASN A 146 10.92 -14.95 -1.85
N ALA A 147 10.58 -14.83 -3.14
CA ALA A 147 9.74 -13.75 -3.67
C ALA A 147 8.35 -13.67 -3.05
N SER A 148 7.75 -14.82 -2.71
CA SER A 148 6.42 -14.88 -2.09
C SER A 148 6.36 -14.18 -0.73
N MET A 149 7.48 -14.12 0.01
CA MET A 149 7.59 -13.44 1.29
C MET A 149 7.39 -11.93 1.18
N LEU A 150 7.63 -11.33 0.02
CA LEU A 150 7.39 -9.90 -0.21
C LEU A 150 5.92 -9.50 -0.12
N THR A 151 5.00 -10.45 -0.32
CA THR A 151 3.57 -10.25 -0.02
C THR A 151 3.37 -10.00 1.48
N LEU A 152 4.09 -10.73 2.34
CA LEU A 152 3.97 -10.61 3.79
C LEU A 152 4.66 -9.33 4.29
N VAL A 153 5.78 -8.95 3.68
CA VAL A 153 6.44 -7.65 3.93
C VAL A 153 5.50 -6.50 3.59
N ALA A 154 4.85 -6.55 2.43
CA ALA A 154 3.87 -5.54 2.04
C ALA A 154 2.63 -5.53 2.95
N ALA A 155 2.18 -6.70 3.43
CA ALA A 155 1.06 -6.79 4.36
C ALA A 155 1.37 -6.11 5.71
N LEU A 156 2.58 -6.31 6.24
CA LEU A 156 3.05 -5.57 7.43
C LEU A 156 3.02 -4.06 7.20
N ALA A 157 3.60 -3.61 6.09
CA ALA A 157 3.68 -2.18 5.75
C ALA A 157 2.28 -1.54 5.65
N VAL A 158 1.35 -2.19 4.93
CA VAL A 158 -0.02 -1.69 4.76
C VAL A 158 -0.77 -1.65 6.10
N ALA A 159 -0.68 -2.72 6.92
CA ALA A 159 -1.36 -2.76 8.21
C ALA A 159 -0.88 -1.65 9.13
N LYS A 160 0.43 -1.44 9.24
CA LYS A 160 1.01 -0.34 10.03
C LYS A 160 0.61 1.04 9.51
N ALA A 161 0.66 1.25 8.19
CA ALA A 161 0.28 2.51 7.59
C ALA A 161 -1.20 2.85 7.82
N ILE A 162 -2.10 1.89 7.65
CA ILE A 162 -3.53 2.09 7.93
C ILE A 162 -3.71 2.46 9.41
N THR A 163 -3.14 1.69 10.34
CA THR A 163 -3.27 1.98 11.77
C THR A 163 -2.70 3.36 12.12
N SER A 164 -1.53 3.72 11.61
CA SER A 164 -0.87 5.01 11.86
C SER A 164 -1.72 6.20 11.39
N VAL A 165 -2.31 6.10 10.18
CA VAL A 165 -3.05 7.23 9.56
C VAL A 165 -4.48 7.33 10.07
N THR A 166 -5.13 6.18 10.28
CA THR A 166 -6.58 6.16 10.59
C THR A 166 -6.90 6.08 12.07
N GLY A 167 -6.00 5.48 12.85
CA GLY A 167 -6.25 5.07 14.24
C GLY A 167 -7.02 3.77 14.37
N GLU A 168 -7.48 3.18 13.26
CA GLU A 168 -8.19 1.90 13.25
C GLU A 168 -7.18 0.74 13.33
N GLU A 169 -7.47 -0.28 14.13
CA GLU A 169 -6.61 -1.45 14.26
C GLU A 169 -6.69 -2.31 13.00
N ALA A 170 -5.67 -2.24 12.16
CA ALA A 170 -5.55 -3.04 10.94
C ALA A 170 -4.77 -4.32 11.22
N MET A 171 -5.39 -5.47 10.93
CA MET A 171 -4.83 -6.79 11.13
C MET A 171 -4.58 -7.50 9.80
N ILE A 172 -3.65 -8.45 9.80
CA ILE A 172 -3.30 -9.24 8.61
C ILE A 172 -4.08 -10.55 8.62
N LYS A 173 -4.84 -10.78 7.56
CA LYS A 173 -5.37 -12.10 7.24
C LYS A 173 -4.44 -12.77 6.23
N TRP A 174 -3.66 -13.72 6.71
CA TRP A 174 -2.67 -14.43 5.90
C TRP A 174 -3.29 -15.03 4.62
N PRO A 175 -2.58 -14.93 3.48
CA PRO A 175 -1.25 -14.34 3.32
C PRO A 175 -1.26 -12.88 2.82
N ASN A 176 -2.37 -12.33 2.37
CA ASN A 176 -2.38 -11.17 1.46
C ASN A 176 -3.55 -10.19 1.65
N ASP A 177 -4.35 -10.35 2.69
CA ASP A 177 -5.49 -9.47 2.95
C ASP A 177 -5.28 -8.69 4.25
N ILE A 178 -5.68 -7.42 4.26
CA ILE A 178 -5.76 -6.62 5.48
C ILE A 178 -7.22 -6.45 5.86
N VAL A 179 -7.48 -6.58 7.14
CA VAL A 179 -8.82 -6.49 7.72
C VAL A 179 -8.86 -5.44 8.81
N VAL A 180 -9.99 -4.75 8.92
CA VAL A 180 -10.39 -3.90 10.04
C VAL A 180 -11.74 -4.41 10.51
N ASN A 181 -11.93 -4.58 11.82
CA ASN A 181 -13.14 -5.17 12.40
C ASN A 181 -13.57 -6.49 11.70
N SER A 182 -12.60 -7.34 11.38
CA SER A 182 -12.80 -8.63 10.71
C SER A 182 -13.30 -8.57 9.25
N LYS A 183 -13.38 -7.38 8.64
CA LYS A 183 -13.76 -7.19 7.24
C LYS A 183 -12.57 -6.76 6.40
N LYS A 184 -12.48 -7.28 5.18
CA LYS A 184 -11.39 -6.99 4.26
C LYS A 184 -11.47 -5.55 3.77
N VAL A 185 -10.41 -4.77 4.03
CA VAL A 185 -10.23 -3.42 3.51
C VAL A 185 -9.12 -3.32 2.48
N CYS A 186 -8.20 -4.31 2.42
CA CYS A 186 -7.11 -4.32 1.44
C CYS A 186 -6.83 -5.73 0.94
N GLY A 187 -6.40 -5.81 -0.32
CA GLY A 187 -5.85 -7.01 -0.95
C GLY A 187 -4.52 -6.71 -1.62
N ILE A 188 -3.58 -7.65 -1.51
CA ILE A 188 -2.24 -7.54 -2.09
C ILE A 188 -2.07 -8.64 -3.13
N LEU A 189 -1.53 -8.28 -4.31
CA LEU A 189 -1.23 -9.19 -5.40
C LEU A 189 0.23 -9.01 -5.84
N THR A 190 1.08 -9.95 -5.48
CA THR A 190 2.47 -9.98 -5.93
C THR A 190 2.60 -10.87 -7.16
N GLU A 191 3.18 -10.33 -8.23
CA GLU A 191 3.51 -11.06 -9.46
C GLU A 191 5.00 -10.91 -9.76
N MET A 192 5.62 -11.97 -10.24
CA MET A 192 7.05 -12.03 -10.49
C MET A 192 7.32 -12.39 -11.93
N ASN A 193 8.26 -11.69 -12.54
CA ASN A 193 8.91 -12.09 -13.79
C ASN A 193 10.33 -12.56 -13.42
N ALA A 194 10.59 -13.85 -13.60
CA ALA A 194 11.88 -14.45 -13.25
C ALA A 194 12.32 -15.46 -14.30
N GLN A 195 13.63 -15.68 -14.36
CA GLN A 195 14.23 -16.84 -15.02
C GLN A 195 14.57 -17.90 -13.97
N PHE A 196 15.24 -18.98 -14.38
CA PHE A 196 15.48 -20.12 -13.48
C PHE A 196 16.20 -19.74 -12.19
N ASP A 197 17.16 -18.83 -12.25
CA ASP A 197 18.07 -18.48 -11.16
C ASP A 197 18.06 -17.01 -10.75
N TYR A 198 17.33 -16.15 -11.46
CA TYR A 198 17.25 -14.74 -11.09
C TYR A 198 15.88 -14.10 -11.39
N ILE A 199 15.61 -13.01 -10.70
CA ILE A 199 14.38 -12.22 -10.80
C ILE A 199 14.65 -11.02 -11.71
N ASN A 200 13.87 -10.88 -12.80
CA ASN A 200 13.88 -9.67 -13.61
C ASN A 200 13.23 -8.50 -12.88
N HIS A 201 12.06 -8.73 -12.33
CA HIS A 201 11.32 -7.79 -11.52
C HIS A 201 10.19 -8.48 -10.76
N ILE A 202 9.76 -7.83 -9.67
CA ILE A 202 8.54 -8.15 -8.93
C ILE A 202 7.66 -6.91 -8.93
N VAL A 203 6.37 -7.12 -9.13
CA VAL A 203 5.36 -6.07 -8.94
C VAL A 203 4.46 -6.45 -7.77
N VAL A 204 4.32 -5.52 -6.82
CA VAL A 204 3.50 -5.68 -5.62
C VAL A 204 2.30 -4.76 -5.74
N GLY A 205 1.19 -5.29 -6.26
CA GLY A 205 -0.09 -4.59 -6.37
C GLY A 205 -0.81 -4.52 -5.03
N ILE A 206 -1.27 -3.34 -4.67
CA ILE A 206 -1.97 -3.07 -3.41
C ILE A 206 -3.25 -2.32 -3.73
N GLY A 207 -4.41 -2.92 -3.40
CA GLY A 207 -5.72 -2.30 -3.51
C GLY A 207 -6.29 -2.06 -2.11
N ILE A 208 -6.60 -0.80 -1.76
CA ILE A 208 -7.19 -0.44 -0.46
C ILE A 208 -8.53 0.23 -0.69
N ASN A 209 -9.57 -0.28 -0.08
CA ASN A 209 -10.89 0.33 -0.01
C ASN A 209 -10.86 1.45 1.03
N VAL A 210 -10.92 2.72 0.60
CA VAL A 210 -10.81 3.86 1.52
C VAL A 210 -12.16 4.54 1.73
N HIS A 211 -12.81 5.01 0.66
CA HIS A 211 -14.03 5.80 0.71
C HIS A 211 -15.23 5.11 0.05
N ASN A 212 -15.18 3.80 -0.16
CA ASN A 212 -16.34 3.05 -0.65
C ASN A 212 -17.48 3.15 0.37
N GLU A 213 -18.65 3.56 -0.07
CA GLU A 213 -19.84 3.77 0.80
C GLU A 213 -20.64 2.47 0.97
N SER A 214 -20.53 1.55 0.02
CA SER A 214 -21.22 0.27 0.04
C SER A 214 -20.50 -0.78 -0.79
N PHE A 215 -20.86 -2.04 -0.60
CA PHE A 215 -20.39 -3.19 -1.36
C PHE A 215 -21.57 -4.04 -1.84
N PRO A 216 -21.43 -4.79 -2.96
CA PRO A 216 -22.43 -5.76 -3.39
C PRO A 216 -22.81 -6.72 -2.25
N GLU A 217 -24.07 -7.13 -2.19
CA GLU A 217 -24.63 -7.96 -1.11
C GLU A 217 -23.80 -9.25 -0.89
N GLU A 218 -23.32 -9.86 -1.99
CA GLU A 218 -22.55 -11.11 -1.99
C GLU A 218 -21.23 -11.01 -1.23
N ILE A 219 -20.66 -9.79 -1.11
CA ILE A 219 -19.37 -9.57 -0.44
C ILE A 219 -19.46 -8.61 0.75
N SER A 220 -20.62 -7.99 1.00
CA SER A 220 -20.82 -6.98 2.06
C SER A 220 -20.51 -7.48 3.48
N GLN A 221 -20.66 -8.79 3.70
CA GLN A 221 -20.30 -9.43 4.97
C GLN A 221 -18.79 -9.62 5.15
N MET A 222 -18.00 -9.58 4.06
CA MET A 222 -16.58 -9.88 4.07
C MET A 222 -15.71 -8.67 3.72
N ALA A 223 -16.24 -7.70 2.97
CA ALA A 223 -15.53 -6.52 2.51
C ALA A 223 -16.05 -5.25 3.20
N SER A 224 -15.15 -4.31 3.42
CA SER A 224 -15.46 -2.99 3.94
C SER A 224 -14.47 -1.94 3.41
N SER A 225 -14.64 -0.70 3.84
CA SER A 225 -13.70 0.40 3.58
C SER A 225 -13.27 1.05 4.89
N LEU A 226 -12.14 1.76 4.86
CA LEU A 226 -11.66 2.50 6.02
C LEU A 226 -12.68 3.53 6.50
N MET A 227 -13.39 4.19 5.58
CA MET A 227 -14.42 5.15 5.90
C MET A 227 -15.60 4.50 6.64
N ILE A 228 -16.10 3.35 6.19
CA ILE A 228 -17.19 2.62 6.86
C ILE A 228 -16.77 2.22 8.27
N GLU A 229 -15.60 1.60 8.41
CA GLU A 229 -15.11 1.08 9.70
C GLU A 229 -14.78 2.21 10.70
N ALA A 230 -14.42 3.40 10.20
CA ALA A 230 -14.18 4.60 11.01
C ALA A 230 -15.43 5.50 11.19
N GLY A 231 -16.64 4.95 11.01
CA GLY A 231 -17.89 5.68 11.27
C GLY A 231 -18.17 6.85 10.33
N GLY A 232 -17.69 6.80 9.09
CA GLY A 232 -17.89 7.83 8.07
C GLY A 232 -16.75 8.86 7.95
N LYS A 233 -15.66 8.70 8.72
CA LYS A 233 -14.49 9.59 8.64
C LYS A 233 -13.76 9.38 7.30
N ARG A 234 -13.43 10.48 6.63
CA ARG A 234 -12.63 10.46 5.40
C ARG A 234 -11.14 10.60 5.72
N PHE A 235 -10.31 10.00 4.87
CA PHE A 235 -8.86 9.98 5.04
C PHE A 235 -8.16 10.47 3.77
N HIS A 236 -6.98 11.09 3.91
CA HIS A 236 -6.14 11.47 2.78
C HIS A 236 -5.43 10.23 2.21
N ARG A 237 -5.84 9.82 1.02
CA ARG A 237 -5.29 8.61 0.35
C ARG A 237 -3.78 8.71 0.10
N ALA A 238 -3.29 9.87 -0.30
CA ALA A 238 -1.86 10.07 -0.52
C ALA A 238 -1.02 9.90 0.77
N GLN A 239 -1.57 10.21 1.94
CA GLN A 239 -0.89 9.97 3.21
C GLN A 239 -0.77 8.48 3.51
N ILE A 240 -1.82 7.69 3.26
CA ILE A 240 -1.77 6.23 3.42
C ILE A 240 -0.74 5.63 2.46
N ILE A 241 -0.66 6.13 1.21
CA ILE A 241 0.36 5.70 0.24
C ILE A 241 1.77 5.99 0.79
N ALA A 242 2.03 7.22 1.23
CA ALA A 242 3.34 7.64 1.72
C ALA A 242 3.79 6.82 2.93
N GLU A 243 2.92 6.63 3.92
CA GLU A 243 3.20 5.80 5.09
C GLU A 243 3.42 4.33 4.70
N THR A 244 2.62 3.79 3.77
CA THR A 244 2.81 2.41 3.29
C THR A 244 4.19 2.24 2.65
N MET A 245 4.63 3.18 1.83
CA MET A 245 5.94 3.12 1.19
C MET A 245 7.08 3.27 2.19
N SER A 246 6.93 4.12 3.20
CA SER A 246 7.92 4.29 4.27
C SER A 246 8.08 3.01 5.11
N TYR A 247 6.98 2.39 5.53
CA TYR A 247 7.03 1.10 6.23
C TYR A 247 7.53 -0.03 5.32
N PHE A 248 7.14 -0.03 4.04
CA PHE A 248 7.64 -1.04 3.11
C PHE A 248 9.16 -0.98 2.97
N GLU A 249 9.74 0.21 2.81
CA GLU A 249 11.19 0.38 2.72
C GLU A 249 11.89 -0.19 3.97
N GLN A 250 11.41 0.16 5.17
CA GLN A 250 11.99 -0.32 6.43
C GLN A 250 11.92 -1.85 6.58
N TYR A 251 10.78 -2.45 6.28
CA TYR A 251 10.60 -3.90 6.38
C TYR A 251 11.33 -4.65 5.27
N TYR A 252 11.38 -4.09 4.08
CA TYR A 252 12.13 -4.65 2.98
C TYR A 252 13.64 -4.64 3.24
N ASP A 253 14.19 -3.54 3.75
CA ASP A 253 15.60 -3.45 4.12
C ASP A 253 15.94 -4.42 5.27
N THR A 254 14.99 -4.67 6.18
CA THR A 254 15.15 -5.68 7.23
C THR A 254 15.11 -7.10 6.64
N PHE A 255 14.19 -7.38 5.73
CA PHE A 255 14.09 -8.64 5.01
C PHE A 255 15.37 -8.95 4.19
N LEU A 256 15.94 -7.96 3.53
CA LEU A 256 17.16 -8.17 2.72
C LEU A 256 18.37 -8.64 3.53
N LYS A 257 18.45 -8.33 4.83
CA LYS A 257 19.59 -8.73 5.68
C LYS A 257 19.68 -10.24 5.88
N THR A 258 18.56 -10.93 5.94
CA THR A 258 18.48 -12.37 6.16
C THR A 258 17.91 -13.12 4.96
N GLN A 259 17.27 -12.42 4.03
CA GLN A 259 16.48 -12.94 2.92
C GLN A 259 15.36 -13.91 3.38
N ASP A 260 14.91 -13.74 4.62
CA ASP A 260 13.76 -14.41 5.20
C ASP A 260 13.02 -13.47 6.18
N LEU A 261 11.95 -13.95 6.80
CA LEU A 261 11.13 -13.17 7.73
C LEU A 261 11.55 -13.32 9.19
N SER A 262 12.69 -13.94 9.51
CA SER A 262 13.09 -14.26 10.90
C SER A 262 13.04 -13.04 11.82
N ALA A 263 13.47 -11.87 11.33
CA ALA A 263 13.43 -10.62 12.08
C ALA A 263 12.03 -9.99 12.17
N LEU A 264 11.06 -10.44 11.36
CA LEU A 264 9.71 -9.87 11.23
C LEU A 264 8.60 -10.79 11.75
N VAL A 265 8.89 -12.08 12.00
CA VAL A 265 7.90 -13.08 12.45
C VAL A 265 7.11 -12.59 13.66
N ARG A 266 7.80 -12.06 14.68
CA ARG A 266 7.14 -11.62 15.92
C ARG A 266 6.10 -10.54 15.63
N GLU A 267 6.48 -9.51 14.89
CA GLU A 267 5.60 -8.37 14.58
C GLU A 267 4.46 -8.80 13.64
N TYR A 268 4.75 -9.69 12.68
CA TYR A 268 3.71 -10.26 11.83
C TYR A 268 2.69 -11.06 12.64
N ASP A 269 3.14 -11.90 13.55
CA ASP A 269 2.30 -12.74 14.40
C ASP A 269 1.42 -11.92 15.35
N GLU A 270 1.90 -10.76 15.83
CA GLU A 270 1.12 -9.82 16.63
C GLU A 270 -0.05 -9.23 15.83
N LEU A 271 0.13 -9.02 14.51
CA LEU A 271 -0.91 -8.52 13.62
C LEU A 271 -1.74 -9.63 12.94
N LEU A 272 -1.39 -10.90 13.10
CA LEU A 272 -2.08 -12.00 12.44
C LEU A 272 -3.46 -12.26 13.06
N VAL A 273 -4.53 -11.87 12.37
CA VAL A 273 -5.91 -11.95 12.88
C VAL A 273 -6.37 -13.39 13.20
N ASN A 274 -5.82 -14.38 12.50
CA ASN A 274 -6.15 -15.78 12.70
C ASN A 274 -5.30 -16.48 13.77
N ARG A 275 -4.30 -15.81 14.34
CA ARG A 275 -3.43 -16.42 15.34
C ARG A 275 -4.23 -16.94 16.53
N ASN A 276 -3.92 -18.18 16.92
CA ASN A 276 -4.62 -18.93 17.98
C ASN A 276 -6.11 -19.21 17.72
N LYS A 277 -6.60 -18.97 16.48
CA LYS A 277 -7.97 -19.29 16.09
C LYS A 277 -8.06 -20.56 15.26
N SER A 278 -9.21 -21.19 15.29
CA SER A 278 -9.53 -22.32 14.43
C SER A 278 -9.78 -21.84 13.00
N VAL A 279 -9.09 -22.47 12.05
CA VAL A 279 -9.14 -22.10 10.62
C VAL A 279 -9.38 -23.32 9.76
N ARG A 280 -10.00 -23.08 8.61
CA ARG A 280 -10.08 -24.02 7.50
C ARG A 280 -9.11 -23.63 6.40
N VAL A 281 -8.19 -24.53 6.11
CA VAL A 281 -7.26 -24.42 4.98
C VAL A 281 -7.93 -25.03 3.75
N LEU A 282 -8.20 -24.18 2.76
CA LEU A 282 -8.83 -24.58 1.50
C LEU A 282 -7.74 -24.98 0.50
N ASP A 283 -7.05 -26.08 0.81
CA ASP A 283 -6.10 -26.68 -0.11
C ASP A 283 -6.89 -27.36 -1.26
N PRO A 284 -6.50 -27.14 -2.55
CA PRO A 284 -7.20 -27.75 -3.68
C PRO A 284 -7.19 -29.28 -3.68
N LYS A 285 -6.19 -29.91 -3.07
CA LYS A 285 -6.04 -31.36 -3.03
C LYS A 285 -6.70 -31.96 -1.78
N GLU A 286 -6.42 -31.39 -0.62
CA GLU A 286 -6.86 -31.92 0.65
C GLU A 286 -7.16 -30.78 1.63
N PRO A 287 -8.40 -30.25 1.66
CA PRO A 287 -8.78 -29.24 2.64
C PRO A 287 -8.78 -29.83 4.05
N PHE A 288 -8.34 -29.07 5.04
CA PHE A 288 -8.28 -29.49 6.43
C PHE A 288 -8.55 -28.36 7.41
N ASP A 289 -8.95 -28.72 8.62
CA ASP A 289 -9.16 -27.79 9.73
C ASP A 289 -8.02 -27.90 10.74
N GLY A 290 -7.71 -26.81 11.43
CA GLY A 290 -6.70 -26.76 12.46
C GLY A 290 -6.65 -25.41 13.16
N LYS A 291 -5.69 -25.24 14.06
CA LYS A 291 -5.46 -23.99 14.79
C LYS A 291 -4.25 -23.28 14.18
N ALA A 292 -4.46 -22.05 13.71
CA ALA A 292 -3.34 -21.23 13.21
C ALA A 292 -2.49 -20.72 14.38
N MET A 293 -1.18 -20.95 14.33
CA MET A 293 -0.26 -20.65 15.43
C MET A 293 0.60 -19.41 15.18
N GLY A 294 0.86 -19.07 13.93
CA GLY A 294 1.75 -18.01 13.50
C GLY A 294 2.37 -18.35 12.16
N ILE A 295 3.47 -17.71 11.80
CA ILE A 295 4.20 -17.98 10.56
C ILE A 295 5.62 -18.53 10.85
N THR A 296 6.17 -19.25 9.87
CA THR A 296 7.61 -19.61 9.87
C THR A 296 8.46 -18.43 9.36
N PRO A 297 9.79 -18.46 9.56
CA PRO A 297 10.69 -17.52 8.89
C PRO A 297 10.58 -17.49 7.36
N LYS A 298 10.05 -18.57 6.74
CA LYS A 298 9.77 -18.63 5.30
C LYS A 298 8.38 -18.12 4.91
N GLY A 299 7.62 -17.59 5.89
CA GLY A 299 6.28 -17.02 5.65
C GLY A 299 5.16 -18.05 5.49
N GLU A 300 5.42 -19.34 5.77
CA GLU A 300 4.41 -20.38 5.77
C GLU A 300 3.53 -20.23 7.02
N LEU A 301 2.21 -20.42 6.87
CA LEU A 301 1.31 -20.44 8.02
C LEU A 301 1.47 -21.78 8.77
N ILE A 302 1.72 -21.71 10.06
CA ILE A 302 1.78 -22.88 10.95
C ILE A 302 0.36 -23.22 11.40
N VAL A 303 -0.10 -24.42 11.09
CA VAL A 303 -1.43 -24.92 11.48
C VAL A 303 -1.28 -26.22 12.26
N ASP A 304 -1.67 -26.19 13.53
CA ASP A 304 -1.73 -27.41 14.35
C ASP A 304 -3.08 -28.10 14.10
N THR A 305 -3.01 -29.34 13.62
CA THR A 305 -4.16 -30.26 13.50
C THR A 305 -4.18 -31.23 14.69
N TRP A 306 -5.20 -32.09 14.78
CA TRP A 306 -5.28 -33.11 15.81
C TRP A 306 -4.15 -34.16 15.72
N GLU A 307 -3.61 -34.34 14.50
CA GLU A 307 -2.63 -35.39 14.22
C GLU A 307 -1.20 -34.85 14.16
N SER A 308 -1.02 -33.63 13.65
CA SER A 308 0.31 -33.10 13.34
C SER A 308 0.30 -31.59 13.15
N ARG A 309 1.50 -30.99 13.17
CA ARG A 309 1.75 -29.63 12.71
C ARG A 309 1.94 -29.62 11.19
N LYS A 310 1.14 -28.84 10.47
CA LYS A 310 1.26 -28.63 9.02
C LYS A 310 1.78 -27.23 8.73
N LEU A 311 2.65 -27.10 7.73
CA LEU A 311 3.13 -25.82 7.19
C LEU A 311 2.42 -25.54 5.87
N VAL A 312 1.77 -24.38 5.76
CA VAL A 312 0.95 -24.01 4.62
C VAL A 312 1.65 -22.91 3.85
N SER A 313 2.05 -23.19 2.62
CA SER A 313 2.66 -22.19 1.72
C SER A 313 1.61 -21.29 1.09
N SER A 314 1.97 -20.01 0.83
CA SER A 314 1.03 -18.97 0.36
C SER A 314 0.53 -19.12 -1.08
N GLY A 315 0.98 -20.10 -1.85
CA GLY A 315 0.70 -20.29 -3.27
C GLY A 315 -0.80 -20.30 -3.62
N GLU A 316 -1.37 -21.50 -3.85
CA GLU A 316 -2.76 -21.67 -4.28
C GLU A 316 -3.76 -21.83 -3.13
N VAL A 317 -3.33 -21.68 -1.89
CA VAL A 317 -4.16 -21.94 -0.71
C VAL A 317 -4.90 -20.69 -0.25
N SER A 318 -6.12 -20.85 0.24
CA SER A 318 -6.89 -19.84 0.95
C SER A 318 -7.20 -20.32 2.37
N VAL A 319 -7.13 -19.42 3.33
CA VAL A 319 -7.45 -19.73 4.73
C VAL A 319 -8.65 -18.90 5.16
N ARG A 320 -9.59 -19.52 5.85
CA ARG A 320 -10.79 -18.87 6.40
C ARG A 320 -10.96 -19.27 7.87
N GLY A 321 -11.59 -18.39 8.64
CA GLY A 321 -12.13 -18.78 9.95
C GLY A 321 -13.22 -19.84 9.78
N ILE A 322 -13.40 -20.71 10.77
CA ILE A 322 -14.44 -21.75 10.70
C ILE A 322 -15.84 -21.14 10.72
N TYR A 323 -16.00 -20.01 11.40
CA TYR A 323 -17.30 -19.33 11.57
C TYR A 323 -17.45 -18.05 10.75
N GLY A 324 -16.52 -17.75 9.84
CA GLY A 324 -16.58 -16.51 9.05
C GLY A 324 -15.40 -16.30 8.14
N TYR A 325 -15.18 -15.02 7.78
CA TYR A 325 -14.08 -14.65 6.88
C TYR A 325 -12.71 -14.72 7.58
N VAL A 326 -12.64 -14.41 8.87
CA VAL A 326 -11.44 -14.41 9.71
C VAL A 326 -11.61 -15.33 10.93
#